data_6a57d1fdc10537d3a5bf0d6a298d361e
#
_entry.id   6a57d1fdc10537d3a5bf0d6a298d361e
#
_cell.length_a   1.000
_cell.length_b   1.000
_cell.length_c   1.000
_cell.angle_alpha   90.00
_cell.angle_beta   90.00
_cell.angle_gamma   90.00
#
_symmetry.space_group_name_H-M   'P 1'
#
loop_
_entity.id
_entity.type
_entity.pdbx_description
1 polymer ?
#
loop_
_entity_poly.entity_id
_entity_poly.type
_entity_poly.pdbx_seq_one_letter_code
_entity_poly.pdbx_strand_id
1 'polypeptide(L)'
;MMIRAGKRDEVLQSDAMWMCTSCYNCIVRCPRELPITHIMHGLAHYAKRLGIAPKNQPTMKFAQLFWDNLMKKGRVNELKLGVSLYFMNGIGEGIKTSLKMKGVGMGMIKTGRMSPMEMLGGHGIKDAGGLKKIIAKAEALEAERIARHGN
;
A
#
# COMPACT_ATOMS: atom_id res chain seq x y z
N MET A 1 -1.89 -23.96 -6.26
CA MET A 1 -1.44 -25.32 -5.82
C MET A 1 -1.30 -25.38 -4.30
N MET A 2 -0.46 -24.56 -3.65
CA MET A 2 -0.17 -24.61 -2.21
C MET A 2 -1.41 -24.41 -1.31
N ILE A 3 -2.32 -23.50 -1.65
CA ILE A 3 -3.57 -23.28 -0.89
C ILE A 3 -4.41 -24.57 -0.88
N ARG A 4 -4.56 -25.24 -2.03
CA ARG A 4 -5.31 -26.50 -2.12
C ARG A 4 -4.63 -27.68 -1.38
N ALA A 5 -3.33 -27.61 -1.20
CA ALA A 5 -2.54 -28.58 -0.45
C ALA A 5 -2.54 -28.31 1.07
N GLY A 6 -3.27 -27.30 1.53
CA GLY A 6 -3.35 -26.95 2.95
C GLY A 6 -2.07 -26.34 3.55
N LYS A 7 -1.12 -25.90 2.71
CA LYS A 7 0.15 -25.32 3.14
C LYS A 7 -0.01 -23.85 3.55
N ARG A 8 -0.77 -23.61 4.60
CA ARG A 8 -1.13 -22.29 5.07
C ARG A 8 0.08 -21.40 5.37
N ASP A 9 1.00 -21.88 6.17
CA ASP A 9 2.10 -21.06 6.66
C ASP A 9 3.11 -20.76 5.56
N GLU A 10 3.38 -21.71 4.66
CA GLU A 10 4.22 -21.48 3.49
C GLU A 10 3.62 -20.42 2.54
N VAL A 11 2.30 -20.44 2.36
CA VAL A 11 1.59 -19.44 1.56
C VAL A 11 1.68 -18.05 2.20
N LEU A 12 1.41 -17.95 3.50
CA LEU A 12 1.36 -16.67 4.21
C LEU A 12 2.75 -16.02 4.40
N GLN A 13 3.82 -16.82 4.38
CA GLN A 13 5.21 -16.35 4.42
C GLN A 13 5.77 -16.04 3.03
N SER A 14 5.06 -16.40 1.96
CA SER A 14 5.54 -16.19 0.60
C SER A 14 5.44 -14.72 0.16
N ASP A 15 6.30 -14.33 -0.77
CA ASP A 15 6.28 -13.00 -1.37
C ASP A 15 5.19 -12.83 -2.43
N ALA A 16 4.56 -13.93 -2.86
CA ALA A 16 3.65 -13.95 -4.01
C ALA A 16 2.49 -12.93 -3.88
N MET A 17 1.87 -12.83 -2.69
CA MET A 17 0.76 -11.91 -2.47
C MET A 17 1.19 -10.44 -2.48
N TRP A 18 2.45 -10.14 -2.13
CA TRP A 18 3.02 -8.79 -2.09
C TRP A 18 3.46 -8.30 -3.47
N MET A 19 3.58 -9.19 -4.44
CA MET A 19 3.87 -8.86 -5.86
C MET A 19 2.62 -8.42 -6.63
N CYS A 20 1.44 -8.51 -6.03
CA CYS A 20 0.19 -8.12 -6.66
C CYS A 20 0.11 -6.61 -6.86
N THR A 21 0.08 -6.16 -8.11
CA THR A 21 -0.04 -4.75 -8.52
C THR A 21 -1.49 -4.30 -8.73
N SER A 22 -2.46 -5.14 -8.37
CA SER A 22 -3.89 -4.86 -8.56
C SER A 22 -4.30 -4.54 -10.01
N CYS A 23 -3.62 -5.11 -10.99
CA CYS A 23 -3.95 -4.89 -12.41
C CYS A 23 -5.19 -5.66 -12.91
N TYR A 24 -5.77 -6.52 -12.10
CA TYR A 24 -6.98 -7.32 -12.36
C TYR A 24 -6.92 -8.28 -13.57
N ASN A 25 -5.82 -8.35 -14.31
CA ASN A 25 -5.66 -9.23 -15.46
C ASN A 25 -5.95 -10.70 -15.16
N CYS A 26 -5.57 -11.18 -13.96
CA CYS A 26 -5.82 -12.56 -13.54
C CYS A 26 -7.31 -12.88 -13.37
N ILE A 27 -8.15 -11.90 -13.00
CA ILE A 27 -9.61 -12.07 -12.90
C ILE A 27 -10.23 -12.12 -14.29
N VAL A 28 -9.90 -11.13 -15.13
CA VAL A 28 -10.49 -11.00 -16.48
C VAL A 28 -10.17 -12.20 -17.37
N ARG A 29 -8.97 -12.78 -17.22
CA ARG A 29 -8.50 -13.92 -18.02
C ARG A 29 -8.79 -15.28 -17.40
N CYS A 30 -9.35 -15.35 -16.22
CA CYS A 30 -9.62 -16.61 -15.55
C CYS A 30 -10.84 -17.32 -16.15
N PRO A 31 -10.70 -18.49 -16.78
CA PRO A 31 -11.85 -19.20 -17.35
C PRO A 31 -12.81 -19.77 -16.30
N ARG A 32 -12.41 -19.73 -15.04
CA ARG A 32 -13.21 -20.20 -13.89
C ARG A 32 -13.77 -19.03 -13.05
N GLU A 33 -13.65 -17.80 -13.54
CA GLU A 33 -14.17 -16.58 -12.88
C GLU A 33 -13.69 -16.41 -11.43
N LEU A 34 -12.49 -16.92 -11.11
CA LEU A 34 -11.96 -16.83 -9.74
C LEU A 34 -11.50 -15.39 -9.46
N PRO A 35 -11.89 -14.80 -8.31
CA PRO A 35 -11.49 -13.45 -7.91
C PRO A 35 -10.06 -13.42 -7.36
N ILE A 36 -9.05 -13.79 -8.18
CA ILE A 36 -7.67 -14.03 -7.74
C ILE A 36 -7.07 -12.79 -7.07
N THR A 37 -7.29 -11.59 -7.61
CA THR A 37 -6.80 -10.34 -6.98
C THR A 37 -7.35 -10.15 -5.56
N HIS A 38 -8.64 -10.42 -5.35
CA HIS A 38 -9.25 -10.33 -4.03
C HIS A 38 -8.70 -11.39 -3.07
N ILE A 39 -8.44 -12.60 -3.58
CA ILE A 39 -7.78 -13.67 -2.80
C ILE A 39 -6.38 -13.23 -2.37
N MET A 40 -5.57 -12.66 -3.28
CA MET A 40 -4.23 -12.18 -2.97
C MET A 40 -4.25 -11.07 -1.91
N HIS A 41 -5.17 -10.11 -2.03
CA HIS A 41 -5.33 -9.07 -1.01
C HIS A 41 -5.80 -9.64 0.33
N GLY A 42 -6.76 -10.56 0.32
CA GLY A 42 -7.23 -11.23 1.53
C GLY A 42 -6.11 -11.98 2.26
N LEU A 43 -5.27 -12.72 1.52
CA LEU A 43 -4.10 -13.40 2.08
C LEU A 43 -3.08 -12.42 2.67
N ALA A 44 -2.81 -11.30 2.01
CA ALA A 44 -1.90 -10.26 2.51
C ALA A 44 -2.43 -9.64 3.83
N HIS A 45 -3.73 -9.32 3.89
CA HIS A 45 -4.37 -8.84 5.12
C HIS A 45 -4.32 -9.89 6.23
N TYR A 46 -4.57 -11.15 5.90
CA TYR A 46 -4.54 -12.25 6.86
C TYR A 46 -3.13 -12.49 7.41
N ALA A 47 -2.10 -12.50 6.55
CA ALA A 47 -0.70 -12.61 6.95
C ALA A 47 -0.28 -11.48 7.88
N LYS A 48 -0.69 -10.22 7.58
CA LYS A 48 -0.44 -9.06 8.43
C LYS A 48 -1.11 -9.18 9.79
N ARG A 49 -2.37 -9.63 9.83
CA ARG A 49 -3.14 -9.79 11.08
C ARG A 49 -2.53 -10.85 12.00
N LEU A 50 -2.03 -11.94 11.44
CA LEU A 50 -1.34 -13.01 12.19
C LEU A 50 0.12 -12.67 12.56
N GLY A 51 0.66 -11.54 12.10
CA GLY A 51 2.05 -11.15 12.35
C GLY A 51 3.09 -12.01 11.60
N ILE A 52 2.66 -12.83 10.63
CA ILE A 52 3.53 -13.74 9.86
C ILE A 52 4.11 -13.02 8.62
N ALA A 53 3.58 -11.87 8.27
CA ALA A 53 4.02 -11.10 7.10
C ALA A 53 5.53 -10.82 7.15
N PRO A 54 6.27 -10.98 6.03
CA PRO A 54 7.70 -10.70 5.98
C PRO A 54 8.01 -9.25 6.37
N LYS A 55 8.89 -9.05 7.34
CA LYS A 55 9.15 -7.73 7.98
C LYS A 55 9.71 -6.66 7.01
N ASN A 56 10.32 -7.06 5.91
CA ASN A 56 11.03 -6.16 4.99
C ASN A 56 10.40 -6.01 3.61
N GLN A 57 9.10 -6.25 3.47
CA GLN A 57 8.43 -6.10 2.19
C GLN A 57 8.28 -4.63 1.79
N PRO A 58 8.90 -4.19 0.66
CA PRO A 58 8.82 -2.81 0.20
C PRO A 58 7.38 -2.36 -0.04
N THR A 59 6.54 -3.25 -0.58
CA THR A 59 5.12 -2.99 -0.86
C THR A 59 4.32 -2.71 0.41
N MET A 60 4.60 -3.45 1.50
CA MET A 60 3.93 -3.23 2.78
C MET A 60 4.35 -1.89 3.41
N LYS A 61 5.64 -1.55 3.36
CA LYS A 61 6.16 -0.25 3.82
C LYS A 61 5.57 0.90 3.00
N PHE A 62 5.48 0.73 1.68
CA PHE A 62 4.83 1.70 0.80
C PHE A 62 3.38 1.93 1.18
N ALA A 63 2.61 0.84 1.34
CA ALA A 63 1.19 0.93 1.73
C ALA A 63 1.02 1.66 3.08
N GLN A 64 1.91 1.43 4.03
CA GLN A 64 1.88 2.11 5.32
C GLN A 64 2.20 3.60 5.21
N LEU A 65 3.25 3.98 4.47
CA LEU A 65 3.59 5.39 4.21
C LEU A 65 2.47 6.11 3.48
N PHE A 66 1.83 5.44 2.52
CA PHE A 66 0.68 5.97 1.80
C PHE A 66 -0.50 6.21 2.74
N TRP A 67 -0.83 5.24 3.59
CA TRP A 67 -1.89 5.33 4.58
C TRP A 67 -1.64 6.46 5.58
N ASP A 68 -0.44 6.54 6.15
CA ASP A 68 -0.06 7.58 7.10
C ASP A 68 -0.15 8.99 6.49
N ASN A 69 0.25 9.11 5.22
CA ASN A 69 0.16 10.37 4.48
C ASN A 69 -1.31 10.78 4.26
N LEU A 70 -2.15 9.82 3.84
CA LEU A 70 -3.59 10.01 3.65
C LEU A 70 -4.28 10.43 4.96
N MET A 71 -4.00 9.73 6.07
CA MET A 71 -4.62 9.99 7.36
C MET A 71 -4.27 11.35 7.96
N LYS A 72 -3.10 11.89 7.64
CA LYS A 72 -2.66 13.20 8.15
C LYS A 72 -3.40 14.36 7.52
N LYS A 73 -3.65 14.33 6.21
CA LYS A 73 -4.19 15.46 5.44
C LYS A 73 -5.47 15.14 4.66
N GLY A 74 -5.93 13.87 4.71
CA GLY A 74 -7.07 13.39 3.93
C GLY A 74 -6.80 13.29 2.42
N ARG A 75 -5.59 13.66 1.98
CA ARG A 75 -5.11 13.58 0.60
C ARG A 75 -3.64 13.17 0.61
N VAL A 76 -3.27 12.31 -0.33
CA VAL A 76 -1.87 11.92 -0.51
C VAL A 76 -1.10 13.07 -1.14
N ASN A 77 0.03 13.41 -0.52
CA ASN A 77 1.04 14.29 -1.12
C ASN A 77 2.06 13.42 -1.83
N GLU A 78 2.01 13.40 -3.15
CA GLU A 78 2.81 12.50 -4.00
C GLU A 78 4.31 12.77 -3.85
N LEU A 79 4.71 14.04 -3.76
CA LEU A 79 6.11 14.41 -3.61
C LEU A 79 6.66 13.97 -2.25
N LYS A 80 5.90 14.20 -1.18
CA LYS A 80 6.27 13.76 0.17
C LYS A 80 6.33 12.24 0.27
N LEU A 81 5.38 11.54 -0.36
CA LEU A 81 5.38 10.08 -0.44
C LEU A 81 6.62 9.58 -1.19
N GLY A 82 6.93 10.18 -2.34
CA GLY A 82 8.10 9.86 -3.14
C GLY A 82 9.40 10.03 -2.35
N VAL A 83 9.58 11.19 -1.70
CA VAL A 83 10.76 11.44 -0.84
C VAL A 83 10.84 10.41 0.29
N SER A 84 9.72 10.14 0.98
CA SER A 84 9.69 9.13 2.07
C SER A 84 10.08 7.74 1.59
N LEU A 85 9.69 7.36 0.36
CA LEU A 85 10.09 6.08 -0.26
C LEU A 85 11.59 6.00 -0.54
N TYR A 86 12.17 7.08 -1.07
CA TYR A 86 13.63 7.10 -1.34
C TYR A 86 14.45 6.95 -0.06
N PHE A 87 14.01 7.55 1.03
CA PHE A 87 14.73 7.52 2.32
C PHE A 87 14.28 6.38 3.25
N MET A 88 13.37 5.52 2.81
CA MET A 88 12.82 4.41 3.60
C MET A 88 13.89 3.41 4.09
N ASN A 89 14.94 3.19 3.29
CA ASN A 89 16.04 2.26 3.59
C ASN A 89 17.28 2.94 4.17
N GLY A 90 17.16 4.20 4.57
CA GLY A 90 18.26 4.99 5.13
C GLY A 90 18.72 6.13 4.21
N ILE A 91 19.39 7.11 4.82
CA ILE A 91 19.79 8.34 4.14
C ILE A 91 20.78 8.06 2.99
N GLY A 92 21.76 7.17 3.21
CA GLY A 92 22.79 6.84 2.21
C GLY A 92 22.20 6.19 0.95
N GLU A 93 21.33 5.20 1.12
CA GLU A 93 20.64 4.55 -0.01
C GLU A 93 19.65 5.51 -0.68
N GLY A 94 19.01 6.38 0.09
CA GLY A 94 18.12 7.41 -0.44
C GLY A 94 18.84 8.38 -1.38
N ILE A 95 20.00 8.88 -0.99
CA ILE A 95 20.85 9.76 -1.82
C ILE A 95 21.29 9.04 -3.10
N LYS A 96 21.78 7.81 -2.97
CA LYS A 96 22.25 6.99 -4.10
C LYS A 96 21.14 6.73 -5.13
N THR A 97 19.94 6.42 -4.64
CA THR A 97 18.76 6.20 -5.49
C THR A 97 18.29 7.49 -6.13
N SER A 98 18.28 8.61 -5.40
CA SER A 98 17.91 9.93 -5.91
C SER A 98 18.86 10.38 -7.03
N LEU A 99 20.16 10.12 -6.89
CA LEU A 99 21.16 10.42 -7.93
C LEU A 99 20.94 9.59 -9.20
N LYS A 100 20.61 8.30 -9.06
CA LYS A 100 20.27 7.44 -10.21
C LYS A 100 19.00 7.90 -10.92
N MET A 101 18.02 8.40 -10.19
CA MET A 101 16.70 8.81 -10.68
C MET A 101 16.58 10.31 -10.98
N LYS A 102 17.70 11.07 -10.87
CA LYS A 102 17.68 12.54 -11.07
C LYS A 102 17.06 12.98 -12.40
N GLY A 103 17.28 12.22 -13.47
CA GLY A 103 16.72 12.51 -14.79
C GLY A 103 15.19 12.43 -14.80
N VAL A 104 14.62 11.42 -14.14
CA VAL A 104 13.17 11.26 -14.01
C VAL A 104 12.57 12.38 -13.16
N GLY A 105 13.18 12.67 -11.99
CA GLY A 105 12.75 13.76 -11.12
C GLY A 105 12.75 15.12 -11.80
N MET A 106 13.84 15.44 -12.52
CA MET A 106 13.96 16.68 -13.29
C MET A 106 12.92 16.74 -14.42
N GLY A 107 12.67 15.62 -15.10
CA GLY A 107 11.61 15.51 -16.11
C GLY A 107 10.22 15.79 -15.54
N MET A 108 9.89 15.25 -14.36
CA MET A 108 8.61 15.48 -13.69
C MET A 108 8.42 16.93 -13.25
N ILE A 109 9.49 17.62 -12.81
CA ILE A 109 9.45 19.04 -12.49
C ILE A 109 9.25 19.88 -13.76
N LYS A 110 10.01 19.59 -14.84
CA LYS A 110 9.88 20.31 -16.13
C LYS A 110 8.51 20.17 -16.78
N THR A 111 7.86 19.01 -16.60
CA THR A 111 6.50 18.77 -17.13
C THR A 111 5.38 19.30 -16.22
N GLY A 112 5.73 19.96 -15.10
CA GLY A 112 4.76 20.48 -14.13
C GLY A 112 3.98 19.42 -13.35
N ARG A 113 4.40 18.15 -13.45
CA ARG A 113 3.74 17.05 -12.71
C ARG A 113 4.09 17.03 -11.22
N MET A 114 5.23 17.61 -10.85
CA MET A 114 5.65 17.79 -9.47
C MET A 114 5.95 19.27 -9.24
N SER A 115 5.15 19.92 -8.42
CA SER A 115 5.38 21.30 -7.98
C SER A 115 6.14 21.29 -6.65
N PRO A 116 7.33 21.92 -6.55
CA PRO A 116 8.04 22.07 -5.28
C PRO A 116 7.22 22.79 -4.21
N MET A 117 6.33 23.69 -4.61
CA MET A 117 5.41 24.41 -3.73
C MET A 117 4.42 23.48 -3.01
N GLU A 118 3.99 22.39 -3.65
CA GLU A 118 3.09 21.40 -3.03
C GLU A 118 3.77 20.60 -1.92
N MET A 119 5.10 20.47 -1.94
CA MET A 119 5.86 19.85 -0.86
C MET A 119 5.75 20.64 0.45
N LEU A 120 5.79 21.96 0.36
CA LEU A 120 5.76 22.86 1.52
C LEU A 120 4.34 23.11 2.04
N GLY A 121 3.32 23.07 1.18
CA GLY A 121 1.98 23.52 1.54
C GLY A 121 0.81 22.64 1.08
N GLY A 122 1.06 21.37 0.68
CA GLY A 122 0.03 20.51 0.08
C GLY A 122 -1.36 20.69 0.69
N HIS A 123 -2.35 20.99 -0.15
CA HIS A 123 -3.73 21.23 0.26
C HIS A 123 -4.32 19.97 0.89
N GLY A 124 -4.68 20.04 2.17
CA GLY A 124 -5.50 19.03 2.82
C GLY A 124 -6.95 19.13 2.34
N ILE A 125 -7.75 18.12 2.63
CA ILE A 125 -9.20 18.19 2.45
C ILE A 125 -9.82 19.12 3.48
N LYS A 126 -10.92 19.78 3.11
CA LYS A 126 -11.65 20.72 3.99
C LYS A 126 -12.20 20.01 5.25
N ASP A 127 -12.57 18.74 5.13
CA ASP A 127 -13.12 17.94 6.23
C ASP A 127 -12.31 16.65 6.49
N ALA A 128 -11.14 16.82 7.08
CA ALA A 128 -10.34 15.68 7.55
C ALA A 128 -10.99 14.96 8.75
N GLY A 129 -11.87 15.63 9.49
CA GLY A 129 -12.63 15.06 10.60
C GLY A 129 -13.68 14.04 10.12
N GLY A 130 -14.39 14.38 9.05
CA GLY A 130 -15.36 13.46 8.41
C GLY A 130 -14.69 12.19 7.89
N LEU A 131 -13.53 12.30 7.23
CA LEU A 131 -12.76 11.13 6.78
C LEU A 131 -12.40 10.21 7.94
N LYS A 132 -11.89 10.75 9.05
CA LYS A 132 -11.54 9.95 10.23
C LYS A 132 -12.74 9.22 10.83
N LYS A 133 -13.91 9.87 10.88
CA LYS A 133 -15.15 9.24 11.35
C LYS A 133 -15.59 8.08 10.45
N ILE A 134 -15.50 8.24 9.12
CA ILE A 134 -15.81 7.18 8.16
C ILE A 134 -14.89 5.99 8.36
N ILE A 135 -13.59 6.21 8.48
CA ILE A 135 -12.59 5.15 8.68
C ILE A 135 -12.84 4.44 10.02
N ALA A 136 -13.02 5.17 11.12
CA ALA A 136 -13.31 4.58 12.42
C ALA A 136 -14.59 3.71 12.40
N LYS A 137 -15.63 4.16 11.67
CA LYS A 137 -16.85 3.37 11.50
C LYS A 137 -16.62 2.13 10.66
N ALA A 138 -15.82 2.22 9.59
CA ALA A 138 -15.46 1.06 8.75
C ALA A 138 -14.66 0.02 9.54
N GLU A 139 -13.69 0.45 10.35
CA GLU A 139 -12.91 -0.43 11.22
C GLU A 139 -13.79 -1.13 12.28
N ALA A 140 -14.73 -0.40 12.86
CA ALA A 140 -15.69 -0.98 13.82
C ALA A 140 -16.58 -2.05 13.16
N LEU A 141 -17.12 -1.78 11.96
CA LEU A 141 -17.91 -2.74 11.20
C LEU A 141 -17.10 -3.98 10.78
N GLU A 142 -15.83 -3.79 10.42
CA GLU A 142 -14.94 -4.91 10.09
C GLU A 142 -14.65 -5.77 11.33
N ALA A 143 -14.43 -5.15 12.49
CA ALA A 143 -14.25 -5.86 13.76
C ALA A 143 -15.49 -6.68 14.14
N GLU A 144 -16.69 -6.11 13.98
CA GLU A 144 -17.96 -6.83 14.20
C GLU A 144 -18.14 -8.00 13.21
N ARG A 145 -17.75 -7.80 11.94
CA ARG A 145 -17.81 -8.86 10.92
C ARG A 145 -16.88 -10.02 11.26
N ILE A 146 -15.67 -9.72 11.69
CA ILE A 146 -14.69 -10.73 12.11
C ILE A 146 -15.21 -11.50 13.33
N ALA A 147 -15.78 -10.80 14.31
CA ALA A 147 -16.34 -11.43 15.51
C ALA A 147 -17.50 -12.38 15.19
N ARG A 148 -18.34 -12.05 14.20
CA ARG A 148 -19.49 -12.88 13.79
C ARG A 148 -19.10 -14.11 12.97
N HIS A 149 -18.09 -14.04 12.14
CA HIS A 149 -17.73 -15.11 11.19
C HIS A 149 -16.53 -15.94 11.62
N GLY A 150 -15.92 -15.63 12.77
CA GLY A 150 -14.71 -16.27 13.23
C GLY A 150 -13.51 -15.96 12.34
N ASN A 151 -12.37 -16.47 12.72
CA ASN A 151 -11.14 -16.35 11.94
C ASN A 151 -11.13 -17.27 10.72
#